data_7a8e32355250c5b70ea8b5b951858815
#
_entry.id   7a8e32355250c5b70ea8b5b951858815
#
_cell.length_a   1.000
_cell.length_b   1.000
_cell.length_c   1.000
_cell.angle_alpha   90.00
_cell.angle_beta   90.00
_cell.angle_gamma   90.00
#
_symmetry.space_group_name_H-M   'P 1'
#
loop_
_entity.id
_entity.type
_entity.pdbx_description
1 polymer ?
#
loop_
_entity_poly.entity_id
_entity_poly.type
_entity_poly.pdbx_seq_one_letter_code
_entity_poly.pdbx_strand_id
1 'polypeptide(L)'
;SEKMKPQTNVKQALAIPRNEYSMPGKYPGKVVKMNSAHGVVDGKPSEAVAYEMLKSGMLYLTGESDLKAAWLRFVGPEDVIGLKVNPIAGKLLSTSHAVTQSVIKQLEEAGIPRKNLIIWDRREVDLKESGFTEENYPGIRILGTEYQDENGSYIDADGKYYGENRIDRSQYFRAAIVEEYDAYTMPYMINSGEESYFSKICTEMVTKIINIPVLKNAGVSITSCMKNLAFGSISNTSRLHKELWHETCAYACAFPPLRDKVVLNIVDALKGCFEGGPEA
;
A
#
# COMPACT_ATOMS: atom_id res chain seq x y z
N SER A 1 32.39 -0.04 18.17
CA SER A 1 31.26 0.63 18.87
C SER A 1 29.99 0.26 18.15
N GLU A 2 29.04 -0.36 18.83
CA GLU A 2 27.67 -0.50 18.29
C GLU A 2 27.13 0.88 17.97
N LYS A 3 26.83 1.13 16.71
CA LYS A 3 26.22 2.38 16.27
C LYS A 3 24.84 2.47 16.93
N MET A 4 24.63 3.44 17.80
CA MET A 4 23.33 3.64 18.45
C MET A 4 22.27 3.84 17.37
N LYS A 5 21.15 3.08 17.44
CA LYS A 5 20.03 3.26 16.51
C LYS A 5 19.44 4.66 16.64
N PRO A 6 19.07 5.30 15.52
CA PRO A 6 18.43 6.61 15.55
C PRO A 6 17.19 6.62 16.45
N GLN A 7 17.02 7.70 17.19
CA GLN A 7 15.81 7.89 18.01
C GLN A 7 14.57 8.06 17.13
N THR A 8 13.46 7.46 17.56
CA THR A 8 12.18 7.55 16.87
C THR A 8 11.04 7.86 17.83
N ASN A 9 9.90 8.27 17.29
CA ASN A 9 8.66 8.49 18.07
C ASN A 9 7.72 7.28 18.11
N VAL A 10 8.19 6.08 17.73
CA VAL A 10 7.34 4.87 17.70
C VAL A 10 6.69 4.56 19.04
N LYS A 11 7.35 4.85 20.15
CA LYS A 11 6.79 4.64 21.49
C LYS A 11 5.50 5.46 21.73
N GLN A 12 5.41 6.66 21.13
CA GLN A 12 4.20 7.47 21.20
C GLN A 12 3.04 6.78 20.48
N ALA A 13 3.29 6.21 19.30
CA ALA A 13 2.28 5.45 18.57
C ALA A 13 1.82 4.20 19.33
N LEU A 14 2.74 3.48 19.95
CA LEU A 14 2.45 2.28 20.74
C LEU A 14 1.64 2.60 22.01
N ALA A 15 1.71 3.82 22.54
CA ALA A 15 0.93 4.27 23.69
C ALA A 15 -0.53 4.60 23.35
N ILE A 16 -0.87 4.79 22.06
CA ILE A 16 -2.24 5.05 21.62
C ILE A 16 -3.06 3.75 21.74
N PRO A 17 -4.24 3.79 22.41
CA PRO A 17 -5.08 2.60 22.54
C PRO A 17 -5.44 1.98 21.21
N ARG A 18 -5.47 0.65 21.17
CA ARG A 18 -5.88 -0.12 19.99
C ARG A 18 -7.40 -0.19 19.94
N ASN A 19 -7.95 -0.40 18.75
CA ASN A 19 -9.36 -0.72 18.53
C ASN A 19 -9.52 -2.13 17.95
N GLU A 20 -10.76 -2.54 17.68
CA GLU A 20 -11.07 -3.87 17.15
C GLU A 20 -10.47 -4.17 15.75
N TYR A 21 -10.12 -3.13 14.99
CA TYR A 21 -9.52 -3.26 13.66
C TYR A 21 -7.99 -3.20 13.67
N SER A 22 -7.39 -2.87 14.82
CA SER A 22 -5.93 -2.74 14.92
C SER A 22 -5.21 -4.02 14.53
N MET A 23 -4.19 -3.89 13.66
CA MET A 23 -3.33 -5.02 13.33
C MET A 23 -2.79 -5.71 14.60
N PRO A 24 -2.73 -7.04 14.65
CA PRO A 24 -2.80 -8.01 13.56
C PRO A 24 -4.21 -8.39 13.08
N GLY A 25 -5.27 -7.75 13.56
CA GLY A 25 -6.63 -7.96 13.09
C GLY A 25 -7.31 -9.20 13.62
N LYS A 26 -8.36 -9.65 12.91
CA LYS A 26 -9.26 -10.72 13.36
C LYS A 26 -8.68 -12.14 13.27
N TYR A 27 -7.66 -12.35 12.44
CA TYR A 27 -7.06 -13.66 12.18
C TYR A 27 -5.54 -13.62 12.39
N PRO A 28 -5.07 -13.30 13.61
CA PRO A 28 -3.65 -13.12 13.89
C PRO A 28 -2.88 -14.42 13.66
N GLY A 29 -1.73 -14.31 12.96
CA GLY A 29 -0.87 -15.46 12.66
C GLY A 29 -1.43 -16.42 11.60
N LYS A 30 -2.61 -16.20 11.05
CA LYS A 30 -3.21 -17.05 10.02
C LYS A 30 -2.85 -16.57 8.61
N VAL A 31 -2.28 -17.45 7.82
CA VAL A 31 -1.94 -17.23 6.41
C VAL A 31 -2.56 -18.35 5.59
N VAL A 32 -3.23 -17.98 4.50
CA VAL A 32 -3.75 -18.92 3.51
C VAL A 32 -2.95 -18.77 2.22
N LYS A 33 -2.37 -19.88 1.77
CA LYS A 33 -1.64 -19.95 0.50
C LYS A 33 -2.49 -20.68 -0.53
N MET A 34 -2.78 -20.01 -1.63
CA MET A 34 -3.48 -20.60 -2.77
C MET A 34 -2.50 -20.78 -3.94
N ASN A 35 -2.58 -21.92 -4.59
CA ASN A 35 -1.78 -22.23 -5.78
C ASN A 35 -2.69 -22.70 -6.93
N SER A 36 -2.33 -22.28 -8.15
CA SER A 36 -2.94 -22.80 -9.37
C SER A 36 -1.89 -22.88 -10.48
N ALA A 37 -1.85 -24.01 -11.16
CA ALA A 37 -1.01 -24.17 -12.36
C ALA A 37 -1.47 -23.28 -13.53
N HIS A 38 -2.70 -22.77 -13.46
CA HIS A 38 -3.32 -21.93 -14.48
C HIS A 38 -3.42 -20.45 -14.08
N GLY A 39 -2.78 -20.07 -12.98
CA GLY A 39 -2.77 -18.69 -12.49
C GLY A 39 -2.09 -17.71 -13.43
N VAL A 40 -1.11 -18.20 -14.19
CA VAL A 40 -0.41 -17.45 -15.25
C VAL A 40 -0.44 -18.29 -16.52
N VAL A 41 -0.95 -17.73 -17.61
CA VAL A 41 -1.05 -18.35 -18.92
C VAL A 41 -0.32 -17.46 -19.94
N ASP A 42 0.63 -18.02 -20.68
CA ASP A 42 1.47 -17.28 -21.64
C ASP A 42 2.10 -16.00 -21.04
N GLY A 43 2.59 -16.13 -19.82
CA GLY A 43 3.22 -15.04 -19.08
C GLY A 43 2.26 -13.97 -18.53
N LYS A 44 0.95 -14.15 -18.69
CA LYS A 44 -0.07 -13.20 -18.21
C LYS A 44 -0.91 -13.80 -17.08
N PRO A 45 -1.09 -13.08 -15.94
CA PRO A 45 -2.02 -13.50 -14.91
C PRO A 45 -3.44 -13.66 -15.45
N SER A 46 -4.09 -14.76 -15.09
CA SER A 46 -5.48 -15.03 -15.47
C SER A 46 -6.44 -14.43 -14.46
N GLU A 47 -7.30 -13.50 -14.87
CA GLU A 47 -8.28 -12.87 -14.00
C GLU A 47 -9.30 -13.90 -13.46
N ALA A 48 -9.78 -14.78 -14.31
CA ALA A 48 -10.74 -15.81 -13.89
C ALA A 48 -10.15 -16.73 -12.81
N VAL A 49 -8.90 -17.17 -12.98
CA VAL A 49 -8.21 -18.02 -12.00
C VAL A 49 -7.88 -17.24 -10.74
N ALA A 50 -7.43 -15.99 -10.86
CA ALA A 50 -7.16 -15.12 -9.72
C ALA A 50 -8.43 -14.90 -8.87
N TYR A 51 -9.59 -14.71 -9.53
CA TYR A 51 -10.87 -14.57 -8.84
C TYR A 51 -11.20 -15.83 -8.01
N GLU A 52 -11.08 -17.03 -8.60
CA GLU A 52 -11.38 -18.29 -7.90
C GLU A 52 -10.38 -18.58 -6.77
N MET A 53 -9.09 -18.26 -6.97
CA MET A 53 -8.08 -18.39 -5.92
C MET A 53 -8.40 -17.44 -4.75
N LEU A 54 -8.74 -16.18 -5.02
CA LEU A 54 -9.11 -15.22 -4.01
C LEU A 54 -10.38 -15.63 -3.26
N LYS A 55 -11.41 -16.06 -3.98
CA LYS A 55 -12.65 -16.58 -3.40
C LYS A 55 -12.37 -17.74 -2.43
N SER A 56 -11.65 -18.74 -2.89
CA SER A 56 -11.30 -19.90 -2.07
C SER A 56 -10.47 -19.51 -0.86
N GLY A 57 -9.49 -18.60 -1.05
CA GLY A 57 -8.66 -18.08 0.02
C GLY A 57 -9.47 -17.33 1.09
N MET A 58 -10.39 -16.49 0.68
CA MET A 58 -11.28 -15.75 1.60
C MET A 58 -12.17 -16.67 2.42
N LEU A 59 -12.80 -17.67 1.77
CA LEU A 59 -13.62 -18.65 2.46
C LEU A 59 -12.81 -19.48 3.45
N TYR A 60 -11.61 -19.90 3.05
CA TYR A 60 -10.73 -20.68 3.92
C TYR A 60 -10.19 -19.87 5.12
N LEU A 61 -9.83 -18.60 4.88
CA LEU A 61 -9.34 -17.72 5.93
C LEU A 61 -10.40 -17.46 7.00
N THR A 62 -11.64 -17.19 6.57
CA THR A 62 -12.73 -16.77 7.44
C THR A 62 -13.53 -17.93 8.03
N GLY A 63 -13.53 -19.09 7.36
CA GLY A 63 -14.39 -20.21 7.69
C GLY A 63 -15.85 -20.02 7.25
N GLU A 64 -16.15 -18.96 6.48
CA GLU A 64 -17.49 -18.71 5.96
C GLU A 64 -17.78 -19.62 4.75
N SER A 65 -19.03 -19.95 4.57
CA SER A 65 -19.51 -20.70 3.39
C SER A 65 -19.93 -19.79 2.24
N ASP A 66 -20.17 -18.52 2.54
CA ASP A 66 -20.60 -17.49 1.60
C ASP A 66 -19.55 -16.41 1.42
N LEU A 67 -19.24 -16.06 0.18
CA LEU A 67 -18.18 -15.09 -0.15
C LEU A 67 -18.51 -13.69 0.36
N LYS A 68 -19.76 -13.26 0.26
CA LYS A 68 -20.20 -11.97 0.80
C LYS A 68 -19.98 -11.91 2.31
N ALA A 69 -20.38 -12.95 3.04
CA ALA A 69 -20.15 -13.04 4.47
C ALA A 69 -18.67 -13.01 4.81
N ALA A 70 -17.81 -13.65 4.03
CA ALA A 70 -16.37 -13.62 4.21
C ALA A 70 -15.80 -12.18 4.10
N TRP A 71 -16.17 -11.43 3.07
CA TRP A 71 -15.75 -10.04 2.89
C TRP A 71 -16.29 -9.13 3.99
N LEU A 72 -17.54 -9.31 4.42
CA LEU A 72 -18.15 -8.50 5.49
C LEU A 72 -17.53 -8.72 6.87
N ARG A 73 -16.62 -9.70 7.02
CA ARG A 73 -15.76 -9.80 8.21
C ARG A 73 -14.75 -8.65 8.30
N PHE A 74 -14.40 -8.03 7.19
CA PHE A 74 -13.33 -7.03 7.10
C PHE A 74 -13.84 -5.63 6.80
N VAL A 75 -14.89 -5.50 6.00
CA VAL A 75 -15.39 -4.23 5.47
C VAL A 75 -16.91 -4.20 5.46
N GLY A 76 -17.50 -3.01 5.36
CA GLY A 76 -18.95 -2.79 5.24
C GLY A 76 -19.30 -1.83 4.10
N PRO A 77 -20.58 -1.73 3.73
CA PRO A 77 -21.04 -0.90 2.59
C PRO A 77 -20.76 0.59 2.72
N GLU A 78 -20.64 1.10 3.94
CA GLU A 78 -20.31 2.51 4.25
C GLU A 78 -18.81 2.79 4.29
N ASP A 79 -17.97 1.77 4.24
CA ASP A 79 -16.53 1.97 4.21
C ASP A 79 -16.06 2.61 2.91
N VAL A 80 -15.10 3.50 3.01
CA VAL A 80 -14.26 3.94 1.89
C VAL A 80 -12.97 3.14 1.94
N ILE A 81 -12.77 2.28 0.95
CA ILE A 81 -11.69 1.29 0.98
C ILE A 81 -10.55 1.74 0.07
N GLY A 82 -9.37 1.89 0.65
CA GLY A 82 -8.13 2.11 -0.07
C GLY A 82 -7.47 0.78 -0.46
N LEU A 83 -7.39 0.52 -1.75
CA LEU A 83 -6.64 -0.60 -2.31
C LEU A 83 -5.19 -0.16 -2.51
N LYS A 84 -4.31 -0.55 -1.59
CA LYS A 84 -2.88 -0.22 -1.67
C LYS A 84 -2.18 -1.22 -2.58
N VAL A 85 -1.95 -0.81 -3.81
CA VAL A 85 -1.19 -1.61 -4.79
C VAL A 85 0.31 -1.34 -4.70
N ASN A 86 1.10 -2.10 -5.41
CA ASN A 86 2.53 -1.87 -5.63
C ASN A 86 2.78 -1.68 -7.12
N PRO A 87 2.90 -0.43 -7.61
CA PRO A 87 3.11 -0.14 -9.02
C PRO A 87 4.59 -0.12 -9.42
N ILE A 88 5.51 -0.25 -8.47
CA ILE A 88 6.96 -0.19 -8.73
C ILE A 88 7.38 -1.33 -9.65
N ALA A 89 8.26 -1.02 -10.61
CA ALA A 89 8.68 -1.81 -11.76
C ALA A 89 7.64 -1.85 -12.92
N GLY A 90 6.70 -0.92 -12.91
CA GLY A 90 5.78 -0.69 -14.02
C GLY A 90 4.97 -1.94 -14.39
N LYS A 91 4.67 -2.09 -15.67
CA LYS A 91 3.85 -3.20 -16.20
C LYS A 91 4.49 -4.59 -16.04
N LEU A 92 5.80 -4.66 -15.78
CA LEU A 92 6.50 -5.94 -15.67
C LEU A 92 6.19 -6.66 -14.35
N LEU A 93 6.15 -5.94 -13.25
CA LEU A 93 6.10 -6.53 -11.91
C LEU A 93 5.26 -5.73 -10.89
N SER A 94 4.37 -4.88 -11.35
CA SER A 94 3.37 -4.25 -10.48
C SER A 94 2.34 -5.27 -9.98
N THR A 95 1.57 -4.92 -8.96
CA THR A 95 0.36 -5.67 -8.61
C THR A 95 -0.44 -5.94 -9.88
N SER A 96 -0.79 -7.19 -10.13
CA SER A 96 -1.47 -7.56 -11.37
C SER A 96 -2.89 -7.01 -11.43
N HIS A 97 -3.30 -6.61 -12.61
CA HIS A 97 -4.69 -6.19 -12.84
C HIS A 97 -5.67 -7.35 -12.60
N ALA A 98 -5.24 -8.59 -12.86
CA ALA A 98 -6.05 -9.78 -12.58
C ALA A 98 -6.41 -9.89 -11.09
N VAL A 99 -5.46 -9.69 -10.17
CA VAL A 99 -5.73 -9.71 -8.74
C VAL A 99 -6.54 -8.48 -8.32
N THR A 100 -6.17 -7.29 -8.79
CA THR A 100 -6.86 -6.04 -8.44
C THR A 100 -8.33 -6.06 -8.88
N GLN A 101 -8.61 -6.48 -10.11
CA GLN A 101 -9.98 -6.61 -10.62
C GLN A 101 -10.79 -7.68 -9.87
N SER A 102 -10.14 -8.78 -9.48
CA SER A 102 -10.80 -9.82 -8.67
C SER A 102 -11.20 -9.29 -7.29
N VAL A 103 -10.35 -8.50 -6.64
CA VAL A 103 -10.69 -7.84 -5.36
C VAL A 103 -11.86 -6.89 -5.53
N ILE A 104 -11.81 -6.02 -6.54
CA ILE A 104 -12.88 -5.05 -6.83
C ILE A 104 -14.22 -5.76 -7.07
N LYS A 105 -14.22 -6.76 -7.94
CA LYS A 105 -15.43 -7.53 -8.27
C LYS A 105 -16.05 -8.18 -7.04
N GLN A 106 -15.24 -8.82 -6.20
CA GLN A 106 -15.74 -9.46 -4.99
C GLN A 106 -16.24 -8.45 -3.95
N LEU A 107 -15.62 -7.29 -3.83
CA LEU A 107 -16.10 -6.19 -2.97
C LEU A 107 -17.45 -5.67 -3.46
N GLU A 108 -17.63 -5.46 -4.77
CA GLU A 108 -18.90 -5.05 -5.36
C GLU A 108 -20.00 -6.11 -5.13
N GLU A 109 -19.70 -7.39 -5.32
CA GLU A 109 -20.59 -8.51 -5.02
C GLU A 109 -20.96 -8.60 -3.54
N ALA A 110 -20.06 -8.15 -2.65
CA ALA A 110 -20.32 -8.04 -1.23
C ALA A 110 -21.16 -6.82 -0.84
N GLY A 111 -21.46 -5.92 -1.78
CA GLY A 111 -22.28 -4.74 -1.56
C GLY A 111 -21.51 -3.45 -1.31
N ILE A 112 -20.20 -3.43 -1.54
CA ILE A 112 -19.40 -2.21 -1.43
C ILE A 112 -19.59 -1.39 -2.70
N PRO A 113 -20.07 -0.14 -2.62
CA PRO A 113 -20.23 0.69 -3.80
C PRO A 113 -18.88 0.99 -4.47
N ARG A 114 -18.81 0.84 -5.78
CA ARG A 114 -17.60 1.08 -6.56
C ARG A 114 -16.99 2.47 -6.32
N LYS A 115 -17.83 3.48 -6.16
CA LYS A 115 -17.42 4.87 -5.84
C LYS A 115 -16.70 5.01 -4.50
N ASN A 116 -16.83 4.02 -3.62
CA ASN A 116 -16.16 3.98 -2.32
C ASN A 116 -14.78 3.30 -2.38
N LEU A 117 -14.33 2.91 -3.57
CA LEU A 117 -13.02 2.30 -3.76
C LEU A 117 -12.02 3.35 -4.25
N ILE A 118 -10.81 3.30 -3.72
CA ILE A 118 -9.67 4.13 -4.11
C ILE A 118 -8.49 3.19 -4.35
N ILE A 119 -7.89 3.23 -5.54
CA ILE A 119 -6.59 2.60 -5.79
C ILE A 119 -5.53 3.66 -5.52
N TRP A 120 -4.52 3.33 -4.72
CA TRP A 120 -3.55 4.31 -4.30
C TRP A 120 -2.14 3.76 -4.09
N ASP A 121 -1.19 4.65 -4.19
CA ASP A 121 0.22 4.47 -3.79
C ASP A 121 0.82 5.83 -3.43
N ARG A 122 2.11 5.85 -3.13
CA ARG A 122 2.81 7.08 -2.84
C ARG A 122 2.90 8.00 -4.07
N ARG A 123 3.22 7.44 -5.25
CA ARG A 123 3.47 8.21 -6.47
C ARG A 123 2.42 7.92 -7.54
N GLU A 124 1.71 8.95 -7.96
CA GLU A 124 0.66 8.82 -8.97
C GLU A 124 1.22 8.46 -10.35
N VAL A 125 2.42 8.93 -10.67
CA VAL A 125 3.08 8.60 -11.94
C VAL A 125 3.32 7.09 -12.06
N ASP A 126 3.76 6.42 -11.00
CA ASP A 126 3.98 4.97 -11.00
C ASP A 126 2.67 4.20 -11.21
N LEU A 127 1.57 4.67 -10.62
CA LEU A 127 0.24 4.11 -10.85
C LEU A 127 -0.16 4.19 -12.33
N LYS A 128 -0.02 5.36 -12.93
CA LYS A 128 -0.36 5.59 -14.35
C LYS A 128 0.50 4.75 -15.29
N GLU A 129 1.80 4.71 -15.08
CA GLU A 129 2.74 3.90 -15.87
C GLU A 129 2.46 2.40 -15.77
N SER A 130 1.93 1.95 -14.64
CA SER A 130 1.52 0.56 -14.43
C SER A 130 0.12 0.24 -14.92
N GLY A 131 -0.60 1.21 -15.48
CA GLY A 131 -1.94 1.02 -16.03
C GLY A 131 -3.07 1.18 -15.00
N PHE A 132 -2.79 1.65 -13.79
CA PHE A 132 -3.81 2.05 -12.83
C PHE A 132 -4.28 3.45 -13.18
N THR A 133 -5.30 3.53 -14.02
CA THR A 133 -5.88 4.76 -14.56
C THR A 133 -7.39 4.74 -14.45
N GLU A 134 -8.04 5.90 -14.46
CA GLU A 134 -9.50 5.98 -14.45
C GLU A 134 -10.13 5.35 -15.70
N GLU A 135 -9.43 5.33 -16.82
CA GLU A 135 -9.85 4.65 -18.05
C GLU A 135 -9.96 3.14 -17.84
N ASN A 136 -8.96 2.53 -17.21
CA ASN A 136 -8.92 1.09 -16.94
C ASN A 136 -9.77 0.69 -15.73
N TYR A 137 -10.03 1.63 -14.83
CA TYR A 137 -10.81 1.44 -13.60
C TYR A 137 -11.92 2.51 -13.48
N PRO A 138 -12.88 2.54 -14.42
CA PRO A 138 -13.91 3.59 -14.42
C PRO A 138 -14.72 3.60 -13.12
N GLY A 139 -14.92 4.79 -12.58
CA GLY A 139 -15.65 5.00 -11.33
C GLY A 139 -14.85 4.76 -10.06
N ILE A 140 -13.56 4.42 -10.17
CA ILE A 140 -12.63 4.29 -9.05
C ILE A 140 -11.64 5.44 -9.10
N ARG A 141 -11.42 6.11 -7.98
CA ARG A 141 -10.39 7.15 -7.87
C ARG A 141 -9.00 6.52 -7.84
N ILE A 142 -8.08 7.08 -8.61
CA ILE A 142 -6.67 6.68 -8.65
C ILE A 142 -5.86 7.82 -8.04
N LEU A 143 -5.27 7.60 -6.87
CA LEU A 143 -4.63 8.66 -6.11
C LEU A 143 -3.20 8.30 -5.69
N GLY A 144 -2.27 9.23 -5.95
CA GLY A 144 -0.94 9.23 -5.34
C GLY A 144 -0.81 10.38 -4.34
N THR A 145 0.00 10.21 -3.31
CA THR A 145 0.34 11.33 -2.42
C THR A 145 1.14 12.38 -3.16
N GLU A 146 2.11 11.94 -3.95
CA GLU A 146 2.88 12.77 -4.87
C GLU A 146 2.22 12.71 -6.25
N TYR A 147 1.86 13.85 -6.80
CA TYR A 147 1.15 13.92 -8.08
C TYR A 147 1.59 15.12 -8.92
N GLN A 148 1.30 15.03 -10.19
CA GLN A 148 1.57 16.06 -11.20
C GLN A 148 0.28 16.75 -11.63
N ASP A 149 0.40 17.98 -12.10
CA ASP A 149 -0.68 18.64 -12.85
C ASP A 149 -0.81 18.07 -14.27
N GLU A 150 -1.72 18.63 -15.03
CA GLU A 150 -1.97 18.25 -16.44
C GLU A 150 -0.77 18.48 -17.38
N ASN A 151 0.17 19.34 -16.98
CA ASN A 151 1.39 19.65 -17.72
C ASN A 151 2.59 18.79 -17.28
N GLY A 152 2.39 17.89 -16.33
CA GLY A 152 3.44 17.03 -15.79
C GLY A 152 4.33 17.70 -14.75
N SER A 153 3.94 18.85 -14.20
CA SER A 153 4.68 19.51 -13.12
C SER A 153 4.32 18.95 -11.76
N TYR A 154 5.31 18.76 -10.90
CA TYR A 154 5.12 18.41 -9.48
C TYR A 154 4.93 19.63 -8.58
N ILE A 155 5.18 20.83 -9.10
CA ILE A 155 5.14 22.08 -8.36
C ILE A 155 4.17 23.07 -9.01
N ASP A 156 3.51 23.87 -8.19
CA ASP A 156 2.62 24.93 -8.62
C ASP A 156 3.38 26.22 -9.03
N ALA A 157 2.65 27.26 -9.39
CA ALA A 157 3.22 28.53 -9.81
C ALA A 157 4.02 29.24 -8.70
N ASP A 158 3.76 28.93 -7.45
CA ASP A 158 4.45 29.50 -6.28
C ASP A 158 5.65 28.63 -5.84
N GLY A 159 5.96 27.55 -6.57
CA GLY A 159 7.06 26.63 -6.28
C GLY A 159 6.78 25.62 -5.18
N LYS A 160 5.52 25.45 -4.79
CA LYS A 160 5.10 24.47 -3.80
C LYS A 160 4.78 23.13 -4.46
N TYR A 161 5.27 22.03 -3.88
CA TYR A 161 4.94 20.68 -4.34
C TYR A 161 3.46 20.38 -4.14
N TYR A 162 2.77 19.89 -5.18
CA TYR A 162 1.37 19.47 -5.08
C TYR A 162 1.15 18.40 -4.00
N GLY A 163 2.11 17.50 -3.83
CA GLY A 163 2.07 16.46 -2.81
C GLY A 163 1.91 16.98 -1.38
N GLU A 164 2.35 18.22 -1.09
CA GLU A 164 2.14 18.84 0.21
C GLU A 164 0.66 19.02 0.56
N ASN A 165 -0.23 19.07 -0.41
CA ASN A 165 -1.67 19.12 -0.21
C ASN A 165 -2.25 17.79 0.26
N ARG A 166 -1.50 16.69 0.10
CA ARG A 166 -1.92 15.33 0.44
C ARG A 166 -1.13 14.70 1.57
N ILE A 167 -0.33 15.46 2.31
CA ILE A 167 0.32 14.99 3.54
C ILE A 167 -0.38 15.59 4.77
N ASP A 168 -0.52 14.78 5.81
CA ASP A 168 -1.07 15.18 7.11
C ASP A 168 0.06 15.51 8.07
N ARG A 169 0.30 16.80 8.31
CA ARG A 169 1.38 17.27 9.18
C ARG A 169 1.12 17.02 10.66
N SER A 170 -0.08 16.61 11.03
CA SER A 170 -0.42 16.25 12.41
C SER A 170 -0.08 14.78 12.74
N GLN A 171 0.19 13.94 11.74
CA GLN A 171 0.49 12.52 11.92
C GLN A 171 1.76 12.14 11.16
N TYR A 172 2.81 11.80 11.91
CA TYR A 172 4.12 11.55 11.33
C TYR A 172 4.92 10.50 12.10
N PHE A 173 5.73 9.78 11.35
CA PHE A 173 6.83 8.99 11.89
C PHE A 173 8.08 9.86 11.92
N ARG A 174 8.68 10.04 13.11
CA ARG A 174 9.93 10.77 13.28
C ARG A 174 11.06 9.78 13.51
N ALA A 175 12.16 10.00 12.81
CA ALA A 175 13.43 9.33 13.05
C ALA A 175 14.57 10.36 12.96
N ALA A 176 15.50 10.32 13.92
CA ALA A 176 16.62 11.25 14.00
C ALA A 176 17.67 10.95 12.92
N ILE A 177 17.24 11.02 11.66
CA ILE A 177 18.05 10.86 10.45
C ILE A 177 17.67 12.00 9.52
N VAL A 178 18.67 12.71 9.04
CA VAL A 178 18.53 13.75 8.01
C VAL A 178 19.43 13.38 6.84
N GLU A 179 18.93 13.51 5.64
CA GLU A 179 19.68 13.30 4.42
C GLU A 179 19.44 14.48 3.48
N GLU A 180 20.48 14.92 2.80
CA GLU A 180 20.35 15.85 1.68
C GLU A 180 19.88 15.08 0.45
N TYR A 181 18.89 15.63 -0.25
CA TYR A 181 18.35 15.05 -1.46
C TYR A 181 19.12 15.57 -2.67
N ASP A 182 19.43 14.66 -3.57
CA ASP A 182 19.98 14.99 -4.88
C ASP A 182 18.89 15.43 -5.88
N ALA A 183 19.32 15.86 -7.06
CA ALA A 183 18.41 16.32 -8.10
C ALA A 183 17.45 15.23 -8.60
N TYR A 184 17.76 13.95 -8.41
CA TYR A 184 16.90 12.85 -8.81
C TYR A 184 15.75 12.64 -7.83
N THR A 185 16.03 12.73 -6.55
CA THR A 185 15.02 12.50 -5.52
C THR A 185 14.18 13.75 -5.22
N MET A 186 14.71 14.94 -5.44
CA MET A 186 14.03 16.22 -5.16
C MET A 186 12.64 16.35 -5.77
N PRO A 187 12.38 15.96 -7.04
CA PRO A 187 11.04 16.08 -7.63
C PRO A 187 9.96 15.26 -6.91
N TYR A 188 10.37 14.26 -6.13
CA TYR A 188 9.47 13.34 -5.43
C TYR A 188 9.45 13.55 -3.93
N MET A 189 10.28 14.45 -3.41
CA MET A 189 10.35 14.73 -1.98
C MET A 189 9.48 15.92 -1.63
N ILE A 190 8.52 15.68 -0.75
CA ILE A 190 7.60 16.70 -0.28
C ILE A 190 8.27 17.60 0.75
N ASN A 191 9.14 17.01 1.59
CA ASN A 191 9.84 17.72 2.63
C ASN A 191 11.17 17.05 2.98
N SER A 192 12.00 17.78 3.71
CA SER A 192 13.24 17.29 4.33
C SER A 192 13.09 17.28 5.86
N GLY A 193 14.14 16.88 6.57
CA GLY A 193 14.16 16.84 8.02
C GLY A 193 13.94 15.44 8.59
N GLU A 194 13.53 15.39 9.84
CA GLU A 194 13.40 14.14 10.61
C GLU A 194 12.00 13.52 10.54
N GLU A 195 10.99 14.24 10.06
CA GLU A 195 9.61 13.80 9.99
C GLU A 195 9.27 13.17 8.63
N SER A 196 8.49 12.12 8.70
CA SER A 196 7.85 11.48 7.55
C SER A 196 6.34 11.50 7.78
N TYR A 197 5.64 12.39 7.07
CA TYR A 197 4.20 12.63 7.28
C TYR A 197 3.38 11.57 6.59
N PHE A 198 2.31 11.11 7.26
CA PHE A 198 1.36 10.20 6.64
C PHE A 198 0.55 10.89 5.56
N SER A 199 0.24 10.16 4.51
CA SER A 199 -0.64 10.60 3.45
C SER A 199 -2.06 10.84 3.98
N LYS A 200 -2.69 11.94 3.56
CA LYS A 200 -4.12 12.19 3.80
C LYS A 200 -5.02 11.11 3.20
N ILE A 201 -4.55 10.36 2.21
CA ILE A 201 -5.27 9.17 1.73
C ILE A 201 -5.52 8.23 2.90
N CYS A 202 -4.49 7.97 3.74
CA CYS A 202 -4.61 7.11 4.92
C CYS A 202 -5.34 7.77 6.08
N THR A 203 -5.09 9.07 6.34
CA THR A 203 -5.59 9.73 7.56
C THR A 203 -7.00 10.27 7.41
N GLU A 204 -7.41 10.71 6.20
CA GLU A 204 -8.66 11.42 5.98
C GLU A 204 -9.59 10.77 4.94
N MET A 205 -9.05 10.13 3.90
CA MET A 205 -9.84 9.73 2.73
C MET A 205 -10.41 8.32 2.84
N VAL A 206 -9.72 7.39 3.50
CA VAL A 206 -10.14 5.99 3.63
C VAL A 206 -10.50 5.63 5.07
N THR A 207 -11.46 4.73 5.23
CA THR A 207 -11.83 4.15 6.52
C THR A 207 -11.16 2.79 6.74
N LYS A 208 -10.90 2.05 5.67
CA LYS A 208 -10.22 0.75 5.66
C LYS A 208 -9.20 0.68 4.53
N ILE A 209 -8.18 -0.13 4.73
CA ILE A 209 -7.14 -0.40 3.74
C ILE A 209 -7.05 -1.91 3.50
N ILE A 210 -7.07 -2.29 2.24
CA ILE A 210 -6.70 -3.62 1.76
C ILE A 210 -5.37 -3.47 1.04
N ASN A 211 -4.37 -4.17 1.54
CA ASN A 211 -3.00 -4.14 1.01
C ASN A 211 -2.82 -5.24 -0.03
N ILE A 212 -2.37 -4.89 -1.23
CA ILE A 212 -2.18 -5.84 -2.34
C ILE A 212 -0.73 -5.73 -2.85
N PRO A 213 0.26 -6.15 -2.03
CA PRO A 213 1.67 -6.10 -2.41
C PRO A 213 2.03 -7.19 -3.40
N VAL A 214 3.16 -7.02 -4.07
CA VAL A 214 3.83 -8.06 -4.85
C VAL A 214 4.95 -8.69 -4.02
N LEU A 215 5.13 -10.00 -4.17
CA LEU A 215 6.22 -10.71 -3.51
C LEU A 215 7.54 -10.48 -4.27
N LYS A 216 8.49 -9.80 -3.63
CA LYS A 216 9.78 -9.43 -4.24
C LYS A 216 10.95 -9.73 -3.30
N ASN A 217 12.06 -10.16 -3.86
CA ASN A 217 13.37 -10.12 -3.20
C ASN A 217 14.00 -8.75 -3.40
N ALA A 218 14.16 -7.98 -2.34
CA ALA A 218 14.67 -6.61 -2.38
C ALA A 218 15.98 -6.48 -1.59
N GLY A 219 17.03 -7.06 -2.11
CA GLY A 219 18.39 -6.93 -1.59
C GLY A 219 18.60 -7.51 -0.19
N VAL A 220 18.17 -6.81 0.81
CA VAL A 220 18.40 -7.20 2.23
C VAL A 220 17.28 -8.07 2.81
N SER A 221 16.13 -8.17 2.14
CA SER A 221 14.97 -8.92 2.64
C SER A 221 13.88 -9.09 1.60
N ILE A 222 12.86 -9.84 1.96
CA ILE A 222 11.62 -9.95 1.17
C ILE A 222 10.83 -8.65 1.32
N THR A 223 10.56 -7.99 0.21
CA THR A 223 9.61 -6.88 0.12
C THR A 223 8.21 -7.45 -0.11
N SER A 224 7.30 -7.13 0.79
CA SER A 224 5.90 -7.54 0.71
C SER A 224 5.02 -6.60 1.54
N CYS A 225 4.17 -7.13 2.42
CA CYS A 225 3.09 -6.41 3.09
C CYS A 225 3.53 -5.14 3.82
N MET A 226 4.42 -5.26 4.79
CA MET A 226 4.77 -4.13 5.66
C MET A 226 5.53 -3.04 4.93
N LYS A 227 6.43 -3.39 4.01
CA LYS A 227 7.15 -2.38 3.23
C LYS A 227 6.21 -1.63 2.29
N ASN A 228 5.32 -2.33 1.60
CA ASN A 228 4.34 -1.71 0.72
C ASN A 228 3.45 -0.71 1.47
N LEU A 229 3.05 -1.03 2.69
CA LEU A 229 2.29 -0.14 3.56
C LEU A 229 3.13 1.03 4.05
N ALA A 230 4.26 0.75 4.70
CA ALA A 230 5.07 1.76 5.38
C ALA A 230 5.63 2.79 4.40
N PHE A 231 6.44 2.35 3.44
CA PHE A 231 7.10 3.24 2.49
C PHE A 231 6.12 3.84 1.45
N GLY A 232 4.96 3.24 1.27
CA GLY A 232 3.90 3.76 0.40
C GLY A 232 2.99 4.79 1.07
N SER A 233 3.07 4.97 2.40
CA SER A 233 2.11 5.78 3.16
C SER A 233 2.69 7.05 3.76
N ILE A 234 4.01 7.18 3.82
CA ILE A 234 4.69 8.32 4.44
C ILE A 234 5.60 9.04 3.45
N SER A 235 5.81 10.32 3.69
CA SER A 235 6.75 11.16 2.95
C SER A 235 8.21 10.93 3.39
N ASN A 236 9.16 11.55 2.73
CA ASN A 236 10.55 11.64 3.17
C ASN A 236 11.19 10.29 3.50
N THR A 237 11.04 9.32 2.59
CA THR A 237 11.43 7.91 2.84
C THR A 237 12.85 7.56 2.40
N SER A 238 13.50 8.34 1.54
CA SER A 238 14.85 8.00 1.01
C SER A 238 15.87 7.79 2.13
N ARG A 239 15.91 8.68 3.11
CA ARG A 239 16.79 8.60 4.28
C ARG A 239 16.61 7.31 5.09
N LEU A 240 15.41 6.76 5.11
CA LEU A 240 15.04 5.57 5.89
C LEU A 240 15.54 4.27 5.26
N HIS A 241 15.88 4.25 3.97
CA HIS A 241 16.45 3.09 3.31
C HIS A 241 17.89 2.79 3.76
N LYS A 242 18.62 3.77 4.27
CA LYS A 242 20.02 3.59 4.66
C LYS A 242 20.18 3.07 6.09
N GLU A 243 19.40 3.59 7.04
CA GLU A 243 19.69 3.33 8.46
C GLU A 243 18.58 2.57 9.21
N LEU A 244 17.33 2.68 8.78
CA LEU A 244 16.18 2.05 9.44
C LEU A 244 15.28 1.30 8.44
N TRP A 245 15.86 0.64 7.45
CA TRP A 245 15.06 0.05 6.38
C TRP A 245 14.03 -0.97 6.89
N HIS A 246 14.50 -1.94 7.68
CA HIS A 246 13.59 -2.97 8.24
C HIS A 246 12.69 -2.42 9.32
N GLU A 247 13.27 -1.65 10.25
CA GLU A 247 12.56 -1.10 11.38
C GLU A 247 11.42 -0.17 10.95
N THR A 248 11.65 0.65 9.92
CA THR A 248 10.60 1.54 9.38
C THR A 248 9.37 0.78 8.94
N CYS A 249 9.53 -0.42 8.36
CA CYS A 249 8.40 -1.26 7.98
C CYS A 249 7.47 -1.55 9.17
N ALA A 250 8.06 -1.96 10.30
CA ALA A 250 7.29 -2.23 11.52
C ALA A 250 6.83 -0.94 12.22
N TYR A 251 7.71 0.07 12.30
CA TYR A 251 7.43 1.29 13.03
C TYR A 251 6.30 2.10 12.41
N ALA A 252 6.29 2.30 11.09
CA ALA A 252 5.19 3.00 10.41
C ALA A 252 3.86 2.27 10.57
N CYS A 253 3.88 0.94 10.51
CA CYS A 253 2.69 0.12 10.72
C CYS A 253 2.16 0.12 12.17
N ALA A 254 2.93 0.65 13.12
CA ALA A 254 2.46 0.83 14.51
C ALA A 254 1.58 2.08 14.68
N PHE A 255 1.60 3.00 13.74
CA PHE A 255 0.81 4.25 13.79
C PHE A 255 -0.64 4.03 13.38
N PRO A 256 -1.60 4.71 14.04
CA PRO A 256 -3.02 4.55 13.79
C PRO A 256 -3.47 4.62 12.33
N PRO A 257 -2.92 5.49 11.45
CA PRO A 257 -3.33 5.55 10.05
C PRO A 257 -3.19 4.24 9.28
N LEU A 258 -2.27 3.38 9.68
CA LEU A 258 -2.09 2.04 9.13
C LEU A 258 -2.58 0.97 10.12
N ARG A 259 -2.12 1.01 11.37
CA ARG A 259 -2.43 0.02 12.39
C ARG A 259 -3.92 -0.24 12.52
N ASP A 260 -4.73 0.82 12.51
CA ASP A 260 -6.17 0.75 12.81
C ASP A 260 -7.05 0.66 11.56
N LYS A 261 -6.47 0.70 10.36
CA LYS A 261 -7.22 0.68 9.08
C LYS A 261 -6.88 -0.48 8.17
N VAL A 262 -5.68 -1.05 8.25
CA VAL A 262 -5.29 -2.19 7.43
C VAL A 262 -5.97 -3.45 7.96
N VAL A 263 -6.98 -3.92 7.23
CA VAL A 263 -7.81 -5.06 7.64
C VAL A 263 -7.44 -6.36 6.96
N LEU A 264 -6.82 -6.32 5.79
CA LEU A 264 -6.48 -7.51 5.01
C LEU A 264 -5.24 -7.27 4.16
N ASN A 265 -4.39 -8.29 4.05
CA ASN A 265 -3.27 -8.34 3.12
C ASN A 265 -3.52 -9.47 2.10
N ILE A 266 -3.46 -9.13 0.81
CA ILE A 266 -3.58 -10.06 -0.31
C ILE A 266 -2.28 -9.97 -1.10
N VAL A 267 -1.38 -10.91 -0.86
CA VAL A 267 -0.06 -10.92 -1.53
C VAL A 267 -0.21 -11.48 -2.94
N ASP A 268 0.10 -10.65 -3.93
CA ASP A 268 0.22 -11.10 -5.32
C ASP A 268 1.57 -11.79 -5.52
N ALA A 269 1.53 -13.10 -5.64
CA ALA A 269 2.67 -13.96 -5.93
C ALA A 269 2.49 -14.74 -7.25
N LEU A 270 1.59 -14.30 -8.13
CA LEU A 270 1.43 -14.88 -9.48
C LEU A 270 2.67 -14.65 -10.33
N LYS A 271 3.27 -13.48 -10.19
CA LYS A 271 4.61 -13.14 -10.66
C LYS A 271 5.38 -12.52 -9.50
N GLY A 272 6.61 -12.89 -9.33
CA GLY A 272 7.48 -12.35 -8.29
C GLY A 272 8.84 -11.97 -8.84
N CYS A 273 9.57 -11.13 -8.10
CA CYS A 273 10.97 -10.83 -8.34
C CYS A 273 11.82 -11.68 -7.40
N PHE A 274 12.63 -12.57 -7.93
CA PHE A 274 13.47 -13.45 -7.12
C PHE A 274 14.87 -12.87 -6.87
N GLU A 275 15.31 -11.88 -7.68
CA GLU A 275 16.61 -11.23 -7.57
C GLU A 275 16.53 -9.79 -8.06
N GLY A 276 17.31 -8.89 -7.42
CA GLY A 276 17.48 -7.52 -7.86
C GLY A 276 16.32 -6.55 -7.58
N GLY A 277 15.28 -6.98 -6.85
CA GLY A 277 14.16 -6.10 -6.53
C GLY A 277 14.54 -4.87 -5.70
N PRO A 278 13.63 -3.90 -5.58
CA PRO A 278 12.19 -3.98 -5.94
C PRO A 278 11.88 -3.74 -7.43
N GLU A 279 12.83 -3.33 -8.21
CA GLU A 279 12.71 -3.10 -9.65
C GLU A 279 13.13 -4.34 -10.43
N ALA A 280 12.52 -4.57 -11.58
CA ALA A 280 12.82 -5.72 -12.43
C ALA A 280 13.90 -5.36 -13.46
#